data_0b2500bfc0f4fb880641f4101f97fbda
#
_entry.id   0b2500bfc0f4fb880641f4101f97fbda
#
_cell.length_a   1.000
_cell.length_b   1.000
_cell.length_c   1.000
_cell.angle_alpha   90.00
_cell.angle_beta   90.00
_cell.angle_gamma   90.00
#
_symmetry.space_group_name_H-M   'P 1'
#
loop_
_entity.id
_entity.type
_entity.pdbx_description
1 polymer ?
#
loop_
_entity_poly.entity_id
_entity_poly.type
_entity_poly.pdbx_seq_one_letter_code
_entity_poly.pdbx_strand_id
1 'polypeptide(L)'
;MILSSLCYIEKNDKYLMLHRTKKKNDISKDKWLGIGGKFEEGESPEECIIREVMEETGLKLNSYKLRAIVTYVSTDWETEYMYLFTSDDFTGELIECNEGDLQWIDKKEVTKLKTWEGDKVFVEKMQNDNRFFTVKFEYDGEKLVRYDLKEY
;
A
#
# COMPACT_ATOMS: atom_id res chain seq x y z
N MET A 1 -16.54 -4.16 7.27
CA MET A 1 -15.31 -3.41 7.58
C MET A 1 -14.10 -4.25 7.21
N ILE A 2 -13.16 -3.68 6.49
CA ILE A 2 -11.93 -4.36 6.03
C ILE A 2 -10.74 -3.80 6.80
N LEU A 3 -9.90 -4.68 7.33
CA LEU A 3 -8.63 -4.32 7.95
C LEU A 3 -7.49 -4.83 7.06
N SER A 4 -6.54 -3.98 6.75
CA SER A 4 -5.43 -4.32 5.85
C SER A 4 -4.13 -3.66 6.26
N SER A 5 -3.02 -4.16 5.74
CA SER A 5 -1.70 -3.53 5.84
C SER A 5 -1.09 -3.42 4.46
N LEU A 6 -0.37 -2.32 4.23
CA LEU A 6 0.32 -2.06 2.97
C LEU A 6 1.73 -1.57 3.28
N CYS A 7 2.71 -2.02 2.51
CA CYS A 7 4.10 -1.61 2.65
C CYS A 7 4.66 -1.06 1.35
N TYR A 8 5.32 0.09 1.44
CA TYR A 8 6.16 0.63 0.38
C TYR A 8 7.59 0.24 0.72
N ILE A 9 8.12 -0.76 0.01
CA ILE A 9 9.47 -1.29 0.20
C ILE A 9 10.44 -0.45 -0.61
N GLU A 10 11.49 0.05 0.04
CA GLU A 10 12.42 1.02 -0.55
C GLU A 10 13.80 0.42 -0.78
N LYS A 11 14.39 0.73 -1.93
CA LYS A 11 15.77 0.39 -2.26
C LYS A 11 16.29 1.31 -3.36
N ASN A 12 17.46 1.91 -3.18
CA ASN A 12 18.11 2.75 -4.21
C ASN A 12 17.18 3.84 -4.77
N ASP A 13 16.47 4.52 -3.88
CA ASP A 13 15.52 5.59 -4.23
C ASP A 13 14.34 5.12 -5.08
N LYS A 14 13.98 3.84 -4.95
CA LYS A 14 12.85 3.22 -5.64
C LYS A 14 11.91 2.56 -4.64
N TYR A 15 10.66 2.42 -5.03
CA TYR A 15 9.68 1.57 -4.34
C TYR A 15 9.43 0.31 -5.16
N LEU A 16 9.24 -0.81 -4.46
CA LEU A 16 8.74 -2.03 -5.09
C LEU A 16 7.23 -1.90 -5.27
N MET A 17 6.79 -1.85 -6.51
CA MET A 17 5.37 -1.68 -6.84
C MET A 17 4.82 -2.92 -7.50
N LEU A 18 3.56 -3.20 -7.22
CA LEU A 18 2.80 -4.29 -7.82
C LEU A 18 1.81 -3.71 -8.84
N HIS A 19 1.95 -4.11 -10.09
CA HIS A 19 0.96 -3.81 -11.13
C HIS A 19 -0.08 -4.93 -11.13
N ARG A 20 -1.31 -4.62 -10.69
CA ARG A 20 -2.39 -5.59 -10.52
C ARG A 20 -2.98 -5.99 -11.86
N THR A 21 -2.57 -7.13 -12.43
CA THR A 21 -2.97 -7.55 -13.78
C THR A 21 -3.59 -8.94 -13.85
N LYS A 22 -3.42 -9.77 -12.83
CA LYS A 22 -3.70 -11.21 -12.92
C LYS A 22 -5.06 -11.65 -12.37
N LYS A 23 -5.71 -10.85 -11.53
CA LYS A 23 -7.03 -11.19 -10.96
C LYS A 23 -8.16 -10.55 -11.79
N LYS A 24 -9.20 -11.34 -12.13
CA LYS A 24 -10.28 -10.88 -13.01
C LYS A 24 -11.22 -9.87 -12.36
N ASN A 25 -11.64 -10.08 -11.12
CA ASN A 25 -12.63 -9.23 -10.43
C ASN A 25 -11.99 -8.33 -9.39
N ASP A 26 -10.78 -7.86 -9.67
CA ASP A 26 -10.02 -7.00 -8.79
C ASP A 26 -10.43 -5.54 -9.02
N ILE A 27 -10.90 -4.86 -7.97
CA ILE A 27 -11.25 -3.43 -8.04
C ILE A 27 -10.04 -2.56 -8.36
N SER A 28 -8.83 -3.05 -8.04
CA SER A 28 -7.56 -2.39 -8.34
C SER A 28 -6.92 -2.88 -9.64
N LYS A 29 -7.68 -3.59 -10.48
CA LYS A 29 -7.13 -4.12 -11.73
C LYS A 29 -6.52 -3.01 -12.57
N ASP A 30 -5.32 -3.30 -13.12
CA ASP A 30 -4.52 -2.38 -13.93
C ASP A 30 -3.97 -1.18 -13.15
N LYS A 31 -4.09 -1.18 -11.83
CA LYS A 31 -3.50 -0.14 -10.99
C LYS A 31 -2.19 -0.63 -10.36
N TRP A 32 -1.34 0.32 -10.04
CA TRP A 32 -0.09 0.09 -9.31
C TRP A 32 -0.31 0.36 -7.84
N LEU A 33 0.14 -0.57 -7.00
CA LEU A 33 -0.01 -0.50 -5.54
C LEU A 33 1.30 -0.86 -4.86
N GLY A 34 1.43 -0.47 -3.58
CA GLY A 34 2.39 -1.09 -2.68
C GLY A 34 2.03 -2.55 -2.43
N ILE A 35 2.76 -3.20 -1.55
CA ILE A 35 2.59 -4.63 -1.24
C ILE A 35 1.80 -4.79 0.04
N GLY A 36 0.76 -5.61 0.02
CA GLY A 36 -0.01 -5.85 1.23
C GLY A 36 -1.29 -6.61 0.97
N GLY A 37 -2.13 -6.67 1.98
CA GLY A 37 -3.41 -7.37 1.90
C GLY A 37 -4.18 -7.31 3.20
N LYS A 38 -5.24 -8.09 3.25
CA LYS A 38 -6.17 -8.12 4.38
C LYS A 38 -5.61 -8.94 5.54
N PHE A 39 -5.99 -8.55 6.76
CA PHE A 39 -5.67 -9.31 7.96
C PHE A 39 -6.31 -10.70 7.90
N GLU A 40 -5.59 -11.68 8.41
CA GLU A 40 -6.16 -12.95 8.80
C GLU A 40 -6.63 -12.86 10.26
N GLU A 41 -7.47 -13.79 10.66
CA GLU A 41 -8.01 -13.81 12.02
C GLU A 41 -6.87 -13.80 13.06
N GLY A 42 -6.94 -12.85 13.98
CA GLY A 42 -5.97 -12.73 15.06
C GLY A 42 -4.64 -12.08 14.72
N GLU A 43 -4.45 -11.64 13.47
CA GLU A 43 -3.21 -10.95 13.09
C GLU A 43 -3.18 -9.52 13.59
N SER A 44 -1.99 -9.09 14.03
CA SER A 44 -1.69 -7.66 14.19
C SER A 44 -1.39 -7.05 12.82
N PRO A 45 -1.40 -5.71 12.71
CA PRO A 45 -0.96 -5.03 11.48
C PRO A 45 0.43 -5.46 11.02
N GLU A 46 1.36 -5.64 11.97
CA GLU A 46 2.74 -6.03 11.70
C GLU A 46 2.82 -7.48 11.20
N GLU A 47 2.11 -8.39 11.84
CA GLU A 47 2.07 -9.79 11.40
C GLU A 47 1.49 -9.90 10.00
N CYS A 48 0.45 -9.14 9.71
CA CYS A 48 -0.15 -9.10 8.37
C CYS A 48 0.85 -8.64 7.31
N ILE A 49 1.59 -7.56 7.56
CA ILE A 49 2.47 -7.02 6.52
C ILE A 49 3.70 -7.93 6.30
N ILE A 50 4.23 -8.54 7.35
CA ILE A 50 5.33 -9.50 7.22
C ILE A 50 4.89 -10.69 6.37
N ARG A 51 3.71 -11.24 6.64
CA ARG A 51 3.14 -12.37 5.90
C ARG A 51 2.86 -12.02 4.44
N GLU A 52 2.16 -10.91 4.21
CA GLU A 52 1.78 -10.50 2.85
C GLU A 52 2.99 -10.20 1.98
N VAL A 53 3.99 -9.52 2.52
CA VAL A 53 5.23 -9.24 1.77
C VAL A 53 5.94 -10.54 1.41
N MET A 54 6.02 -11.50 2.32
CA MET A 54 6.64 -12.79 2.03
C MET A 54 5.85 -13.54 0.95
N GLU A 55 4.53 -13.61 1.06
CA GLU A 55 3.68 -14.32 0.11
C GLU A 55 3.76 -13.71 -1.30
N GLU A 56 3.71 -12.39 -1.40
CA GLU A 56 3.64 -11.72 -2.69
C GLU A 56 4.99 -11.50 -3.34
N THR A 57 6.06 -11.32 -2.57
CA THR A 57 7.36 -10.92 -3.11
C THR A 57 8.49 -11.89 -2.85
N GLY A 58 8.37 -12.78 -1.87
CA GLY A 58 9.48 -13.61 -1.40
C GLY A 58 10.45 -12.89 -0.48
N LEU A 59 10.22 -11.63 -0.19
CA LEU A 59 11.10 -10.85 0.70
C LEU A 59 10.66 -10.98 2.14
N LYS A 60 11.65 -11.06 3.04
CA LYS A 60 11.46 -11.04 4.48
C LYS A 60 11.77 -9.65 5.00
N LEU A 61 10.77 -8.98 5.57
CA LEU A 61 10.98 -7.69 6.25
C LEU A 61 11.72 -7.94 7.58
N ASN A 62 12.88 -7.31 7.76
CA ASN A 62 13.65 -7.38 9.00
C ASN A 62 13.26 -6.25 9.95
N SER A 63 12.98 -5.07 9.41
CA SER A 63 12.40 -3.96 10.15
C SER A 63 11.46 -3.16 9.25
N TYR A 64 10.63 -2.35 9.85
CA TYR A 64 9.61 -1.58 9.16
C TYR A 64 9.14 -0.44 10.06
N LYS A 65 8.51 0.56 9.46
CA LYS A 65 8.01 1.71 10.19
C LYS A 65 6.55 1.95 9.84
N LEU A 66 5.69 2.07 10.85
CA LEU A 66 4.31 2.49 10.64
C LEU A 66 4.28 3.98 10.32
N ARG A 67 3.80 4.34 9.16
CA ARG A 67 3.79 5.71 8.66
C ARG A 67 2.44 6.39 8.83
N ALA A 68 1.36 5.64 8.65
CA ALA A 68 0.02 6.21 8.67
C ALA A 68 -1.05 5.15 8.89
N ILE A 69 -2.23 5.61 9.27
CA ILE A 69 -3.46 4.82 9.19
C ILE A 69 -4.37 5.53 8.20
N VAL A 70 -4.80 4.78 7.20
CA VAL A 70 -5.60 5.29 6.09
C VAL A 70 -7.01 4.71 6.17
N THR A 71 -8.01 5.57 6.13
CA THR A 71 -9.41 5.17 6.11
C THR A 71 -9.96 5.42 4.70
N TYR A 72 -10.45 4.37 4.05
CA TYR A 72 -11.13 4.48 2.77
C TYR A 72 -12.63 4.31 2.96
N VAL A 73 -13.39 5.32 2.61
CA VAL A 73 -14.85 5.29 2.58
C VAL A 73 -15.28 5.37 1.13
N SER A 74 -16.16 4.49 0.71
CA SER A 74 -16.63 4.43 -0.67
C SER A 74 -18.14 4.23 -0.70
N THR A 75 -18.77 4.75 -1.76
CA THR A 75 -20.17 4.48 -2.04
C THR A 75 -20.40 3.03 -2.50
N ASP A 76 -19.34 2.37 -3.01
CA ASP A 76 -19.46 1.07 -3.67
C ASP A 76 -18.86 -0.09 -2.85
N TRP A 77 -18.00 0.18 -1.88
CA TRP A 77 -17.28 -0.85 -1.12
C TRP A 77 -17.35 -0.60 0.37
N GLU A 78 -17.08 -1.65 1.15
CA GLU A 78 -16.96 -1.53 2.61
C GLU A 78 -15.85 -0.56 2.99
N THR A 79 -16.02 0.13 4.11
CA THR A 79 -14.96 0.93 4.70
C THR A 79 -13.74 0.06 4.99
N GLU A 80 -12.57 0.53 4.59
CA GLU A 80 -11.31 -0.13 4.82
C GLU A 80 -10.42 0.73 5.70
N TYR A 81 -9.80 0.10 6.71
CA TYR A 81 -8.78 0.73 7.56
C TYR A 81 -7.45 0.06 7.23
N MET A 82 -6.54 0.81 6.66
CA MET A 82 -5.26 0.31 6.17
C MET A 82 -4.11 0.88 6.99
N TYR A 83 -3.26 -0.01 7.50
CA TYR A 83 -2.03 0.37 8.19
C TYR A 83 -0.93 0.46 7.17
N LEU A 84 -0.36 1.65 7.02
CA LEU A 84 0.63 1.97 5.98
C LEU A 84 2.03 1.95 6.55
N PHE A 85 2.87 1.08 6.00
CA PHE A 85 4.27 0.87 6.42
C PHE A 85 5.24 1.25 5.32
N THR A 86 6.48 1.55 5.72
CA THR A 86 7.64 1.58 4.84
C THR A 86 8.71 0.66 5.40
N SER A 87 9.57 0.12 4.54
CA SER A 87 10.74 -0.66 4.95
C SER A 87 11.85 -0.51 3.92
N ASP A 88 13.07 -0.33 4.41
CA ASP A 88 14.30 -0.39 3.61
C ASP A 88 15.24 -1.50 4.09
N ASP A 89 14.75 -2.38 4.96
CA ASP A 89 15.53 -3.43 5.61
C ASP A 89 14.85 -4.79 5.42
N PHE A 90 15.29 -5.50 4.41
CA PHE A 90 14.72 -6.78 4.02
C PHE A 90 15.78 -7.70 3.44
N THR A 91 15.49 -9.00 3.42
CA THR A 91 16.34 -10.02 2.81
C THR A 91 15.50 -10.91 1.91
N GLY A 92 16.17 -11.72 1.09
CA GLY A 92 15.52 -12.64 0.17
C GLY A 92 15.59 -12.18 -1.27
N GLU A 93 14.96 -12.94 -2.14
CA GLU A 93 14.93 -12.68 -3.59
C GLU A 93 13.48 -12.62 -4.06
N LEU A 94 13.22 -11.75 -5.03
CA LEU A 94 11.89 -11.63 -5.61
C LEU A 94 11.43 -12.92 -6.27
N ILE A 95 10.19 -13.29 -6.01
CA ILE A 95 9.52 -14.40 -6.67
C ILE A 95 8.47 -13.85 -7.64
N GLU A 96 7.92 -14.70 -8.49
CA GLU A 96 6.81 -14.33 -9.34
C GLU A 96 5.56 -14.14 -8.49
N CYS A 97 4.87 -13.01 -8.64
CA CYS A 97 3.66 -12.69 -7.89
C CYS A 97 2.41 -13.20 -8.62
N ASN A 98 1.48 -13.83 -7.88
CA ASN A 98 0.23 -14.34 -8.44
C ASN A 98 -0.79 -13.24 -8.77
N GLU A 99 -0.62 -12.04 -8.23
CA GLU A 99 -1.58 -10.94 -8.39
C GLU A 99 -1.22 -9.96 -9.50
N GLY A 100 0.01 -10.00 -9.99
CA GLY A 100 0.48 -9.10 -11.03
C GLY A 100 1.99 -9.12 -11.18
N ASP A 101 2.52 -8.02 -11.71
CA ASP A 101 3.94 -7.87 -12.00
C ASP A 101 4.60 -6.94 -10.98
N LEU A 102 5.71 -7.39 -10.42
CA LEU A 102 6.53 -6.60 -9.49
C LEU A 102 7.59 -5.82 -10.25
N GLN A 103 7.73 -4.53 -9.92
CA GLN A 103 8.76 -3.67 -10.49
C GLN A 103 9.27 -2.67 -9.49
N TRP A 104 10.59 -2.42 -9.53
CA TRP A 104 11.18 -1.30 -8.81
C TRP A 104 10.98 -0.03 -9.63
N ILE A 105 10.27 0.95 -9.05
CA ILE A 105 9.91 2.20 -9.73
C ILE A 105 10.55 3.37 -8.97
N ASP A 106 11.17 4.30 -9.66
CA ASP A 106 11.72 5.51 -9.05
C ASP A 106 10.65 6.21 -8.20
N LYS A 107 10.99 6.62 -6.98
CA LYS A 107 10.06 7.28 -6.06
C LYS A 107 9.34 8.46 -6.71
N LYS A 108 10.05 9.28 -7.48
CA LYS A 108 9.47 10.44 -8.17
C LYS A 108 8.51 10.08 -9.30
N GLU A 109 8.53 8.83 -9.79
CA GLU A 109 7.65 8.38 -10.87
C GLU A 109 6.39 7.67 -10.37
N VAL A 110 6.37 7.22 -9.11
CA VAL A 110 5.28 6.41 -8.56
C VAL A 110 3.94 7.13 -8.62
N THR A 111 3.90 8.42 -8.31
CA THR A 111 2.65 9.20 -8.34
C THR A 111 2.15 9.51 -9.75
N LYS A 112 2.96 9.23 -10.77
CA LYS A 112 2.57 9.40 -12.19
C LYS A 112 1.95 8.12 -12.77
N LEU A 113 2.06 7.00 -12.06
CA LEU A 113 1.46 5.74 -12.48
C LEU A 113 -0.06 5.77 -12.30
N LYS A 114 -0.74 4.84 -12.95
CA LYS A 114 -2.17 4.62 -12.72
C LYS A 114 -2.35 4.00 -11.33
N THR A 115 -2.76 4.80 -10.37
CA THR A 115 -3.01 4.42 -8.98
C THR A 115 -4.35 4.96 -8.53
N TRP A 116 -4.80 4.56 -7.35
CA TRP A 116 -5.90 5.27 -6.69
C TRP A 116 -5.43 6.70 -6.38
N GLU A 117 -6.32 7.67 -6.56
CA GLU A 117 -5.96 9.08 -6.35
C GLU A 117 -5.49 9.37 -4.91
N GLY A 118 -6.10 8.71 -3.92
CA GLY A 118 -5.69 8.85 -2.52
C GLY A 118 -4.29 8.34 -2.27
N ASP A 119 -3.86 7.32 -2.99
CA ASP A 119 -2.50 6.77 -2.84
C ASP A 119 -1.45 7.82 -3.21
N LYS A 120 -1.72 8.67 -4.18
CA LYS A 120 -0.82 9.78 -4.52
C LYS A 120 -0.66 10.74 -3.35
N VAL A 121 -1.74 11.01 -2.64
CA VAL A 121 -1.73 11.92 -1.48
C VAL A 121 -0.81 11.38 -0.39
N PHE A 122 -1.01 10.12 0.03
CA PHE A 122 -0.18 9.60 1.12
C PHE A 122 1.26 9.32 0.70
N VAL A 123 1.50 8.94 -0.56
CA VAL A 123 2.87 8.73 -1.05
C VAL A 123 3.64 10.05 -1.02
N GLU A 124 3.06 11.14 -1.52
CA GLU A 124 3.69 12.45 -1.46
C GLU A 124 3.96 12.87 -0.02
N LYS A 125 3.01 12.64 0.88
CA LYS A 125 3.18 12.96 2.29
C LYS A 125 4.35 12.19 2.90
N MET A 126 4.46 10.90 2.64
CA MET A 126 5.55 10.07 3.15
C MET A 126 6.92 10.51 2.62
N GLN A 127 6.98 10.93 1.37
CA GLN A 127 8.25 11.37 0.75
C GLN A 127 8.74 12.69 1.30
N ASN A 128 7.84 13.56 1.74
CA ASN A 128 8.20 14.91 2.18
C ASN A 128 8.39 15.05 3.67
N ASP A 129 7.96 14.06 4.47
CA ASP A 129 7.86 14.22 5.92
C ASP A 129 7.88 12.84 6.58
N ASN A 130 8.49 12.75 7.76
CA ASN A 130 8.56 11.52 8.55
C ASN A 130 7.49 11.45 9.67
N ARG A 131 6.63 12.46 9.78
CA ARG A 131 5.62 12.48 10.83
C ARG A 131 4.56 11.43 10.56
N PHE A 132 4.10 10.77 11.61
CA PHE A 132 2.94 9.89 11.55
C PHE A 132 1.70 10.72 11.24
N PHE A 133 0.83 10.19 10.42
CA PHE A 133 -0.42 10.86 10.05
C PHE A 133 -1.56 9.87 9.90
N THR A 134 -2.78 10.40 9.94
CA THR A 134 -3.96 9.66 9.52
C THR A 134 -4.59 10.40 8.36
N VAL A 135 -5.24 9.69 7.47
CA VAL A 135 -5.98 10.30 6.38
C VAL A 135 -7.24 9.50 6.11
N LYS A 136 -8.34 10.21 5.89
CA LYS A 136 -9.61 9.62 5.49
C LYS A 136 -9.93 10.08 4.08
N PHE A 137 -10.08 9.11 3.17
CA PHE A 137 -10.48 9.36 1.80
C PHE A 137 -11.95 9.00 1.61
N GLU A 138 -12.69 9.83 0.92
CA GLU A 138 -14.06 9.56 0.55
C GLU A 138 -14.15 9.49 -0.98
N TYR A 139 -14.55 8.32 -1.47
CA TYR A 139 -14.66 8.01 -2.88
C TYR A 139 -16.13 7.89 -3.30
N ASP A 140 -16.42 8.37 -4.51
CA ASP A 140 -17.64 8.05 -5.24
C ASP A 140 -17.22 7.21 -6.45
N GLY A 141 -17.46 5.89 -6.36
CA GLY A 141 -16.87 4.96 -7.30
C GLY A 141 -15.35 5.00 -7.20
N GLU A 142 -14.67 5.24 -8.32
CA GLU A 142 -13.20 5.36 -8.35
C GLU A 142 -12.73 6.81 -8.20
N LYS A 143 -13.64 7.76 -8.06
CA LYS A 143 -13.31 9.18 -7.95
C LYS A 143 -13.13 9.59 -6.51
N LEU A 144 -11.99 10.20 -6.19
CA LEU A 144 -11.76 10.82 -4.89
C LEU A 144 -12.55 12.13 -4.81
N VAL A 145 -13.51 12.21 -3.87
CA VAL A 145 -14.36 13.38 -3.69
C VAL A 145 -13.72 14.38 -2.73
N ARG A 146 -13.17 13.87 -1.62
CA ARG A 146 -12.48 14.70 -0.61
C ARG A 146 -11.63 13.84 0.30
N TYR A 147 -10.73 14.48 1.03
CA TYR A 147 -9.97 13.81 2.08
C TYR A 147 -9.65 14.74 3.23
N ASP A 148 -9.39 14.15 4.38
CA ASP A 148 -9.01 14.86 5.60
C ASP A 148 -7.77 14.20 6.18
N LEU A 149 -6.68 14.95 6.30
CA LEU A 149 -5.38 14.48 6.77
C LEU A 149 -5.00 15.16 8.07
N LYS A 150 -4.57 14.38 9.06
CA LYS A 150 -4.12 14.89 10.36
C LYS A 150 -2.73 14.38 10.67
N GLU A 151 -1.86 15.29 11.06
CA GLU A 151 -0.48 14.98 11.45
C GLU A 151 -0.35 14.84 12.96
N TYR A 152 0.60 14.01 13.38
CA TYR A 152 0.86 13.77 14.80
C TYR A 152 2.32 14.00 15.16
#